data_affd4377ab10c87dc7fcc77a71970d2d
#
_entry.id   affd4377ab10c87dc7fcc77a71970d2d
#
_cell.length_a   1.000
_cell.length_b   1.000
_cell.length_c   1.000
_cell.angle_alpha   90.00
_cell.angle_beta   90.00
_cell.angle_gamma   90.00
#
_symmetry.space_group_name_H-M   'P 1'
#
loop_
_entity.id
_entity.type
_entity.pdbx_description
1 polymer ?
#
loop_
_entity_poly.entity_id
_entity_poly.type
_entity_poly.pdbx_seq_one_letter_code
_entity_poly.pdbx_strand_id
1 'polypeptide(L)'
;LRERGVAVPEIFFSDPATGVMLQQDLGDLSLNQALKENPDKVDLLYQDAILHMFNWQRLADDGQCPAFRLSFDVEKLMFEFDFFIDHTLRGYYKTTAPDAELKEIRRAFLKIAEKLAAPANKIFTHRDYHSRNIMLVGSEPFDSAQGPPPHYRQFIIDFQDARLGLMQYDLCSLLCDAYAPLSLERRAGLLDFAFEQGKEIHRQTRAEFDHYWQLSAFQRTVKAMGTFGRQAALG
;
A
#
# COMPACT_ATOMS: atom_id res chain seq x y z
N LEU A 1 -15.63 -7.75 -1.13
CA LEU A 1 -14.98 -7.14 0.04
C LEU A 1 -16.03 -6.68 1.05
N ARG A 2 -17.02 -5.88 0.65
CA ARG A 2 -18.07 -5.34 1.54
C ARG A 2 -18.84 -6.42 2.30
N GLU A 3 -19.29 -7.48 1.62
CA GLU A 3 -19.99 -8.62 2.22
C GLU A 3 -19.15 -9.38 3.24
N ARG A 4 -17.83 -9.20 3.18
CA ARG A 4 -16.84 -9.81 4.07
C ARG A 4 -16.33 -8.86 5.15
N GLY A 5 -17.06 -7.75 5.38
CA GLY A 5 -16.81 -6.81 6.47
C GLY A 5 -15.71 -5.78 6.20
N VAL A 6 -15.14 -5.74 4.98
CA VAL A 6 -14.18 -4.69 4.61
C VAL A 6 -14.95 -3.43 4.23
N ALA A 7 -14.59 -2.30 4.83
CA ALA A 7 -15.21 -1.01 4.53
C ALA A 7 -14.71 -0.48 3.19
N VAL A 8 -15.53 -0.69 2.17
CA VAL A 8 -15.37 -0.19 0.80
C VAL A 8 -16.66 0.53 0.39
N PRO A 9 -16.62 1.46 -0.58
CA PRO A 9 -17.83 2.10 -1.10
C PRO A 9 -18.86 1.07 -1.55
N GLU A 10 -20.13 1.34 -1.30
CA GLU A 10 -21.22 0.57 -1.91
C GLU A 10 -21.29 0.86 -3.39
N ILE A 11 -21.37 -0.18 -4.21
CA ILE A 11 -21.63 -0.07 -5.65
C ILE A 11 -23.13 -0.20 -5.86
N PHE A 12 -23.79 0.89 -6.26
CA PHE A 12 -25.21 0.92 -6.52
C PHE A 12 -25.55 0.40 -7.94
N PHE A 13 -24.63 0.65 -8.88
CA PHE A 13 -24.79 0.24 -10.27
C PHE A 13 -23.43 0.09 -10.94
N SER A 14 -23.30 -0.89 -11.83
CA SER A 14 -22.11 -1.06 -12.67
C SER A 14 -22.52 -1.62 -14.03
N ASP A 15 -22.06 -0.98 -15.09
CA ASP A 15 -22.21 -1.43 -16.45
C ASP A 15 -20.82 -1.52 -17.12
N PRO A 16 -20.24 -2.73 -17.20
CA PRO A 16 -18.93 -2.94 -17.82
C PRO A 16 -18.90 -2.61 -19.31
N ALA A 17 -20.06 -2.67 -20.02
CA ALA A 17 -20.11 -2.41 -21.47
C ALA A 17 -19.93 -0.92 -21.79
N THR A 18 -20.45 -0.06 -20.93
CA THR A 18 -20.32 1.40 -21.07
C THR A 18 -19.19 1.98 -20.20
N GLY A 19 -18.61 1.17 -19.30
CA GLY A 19 -17.59 1.63 -18.33
C GLY A 19 -18.13 2.58 -17.26
N VAL A 20 -19.45 2.55 -16.99
CA VAL A 20 -20.11 3.40 -15.99
C VAL A 20 -20.28 2.65 -14.67
N MET A 21 -19.92 3.31 -13.58
CA MET A 21 -20.15 2.80 -12.23
C MET A 21 -20.74 3.92 -11.35
N LEU A 22 -21.79 3.62 -10.59
CA LEU A 22 -22.35 4.46 -9.55
C LEU A 22 -22.02 3.86 -8.20
N GLN A 23 -21.32 4.59 -7.38
CA GLN A 23 -20.91 4.14 -6.05
C GLN A 23 -21.25 5.15 -4.96
N GLN A 24 -21.18 4.70 -3.72
CA GLN A 24 -21.35 5.53 -2.52
C GLN A 24 -20.36 6.69 -2.54
N ASP A 25 -20.87 7.90 -2.29
CA ASP A 25 -20.05 9.07 -1.99
C ASP A 25 -19.52 8.97 -0.56
N LEU A 26 -18.22 9.06 -0.41
CA LEU A 26 -17.52 9.01 0.88
C LEU A 26 -17.10 10.40 1.39
N GLY A 27 -17.47 11.47 0.66
CA GLY A 27 -17.02 12.83 0.92
C GLY A 27 -15.55 13.04 0.54
N ASP A 28 -14.96 14.12 1.02
CA ASP A 28 -13.63 14.61 0.59
C ASP A 28 -12.51 14.35 1.61
N LEU A 29 -12.84 13.93 2.84
CA LEU A 29 -11.85 13.76 3.90
C LEU A 29 -11.07 12.46 3.72
N SER A 30 -9.85 12.58 3.19
CA SER A 30 -8.89 11.48 3.17
C SER A 30 -8.03 11.45 4.44
N LEU A 31 -7.39 10.29 4.71
CA LEU A 31 -6.38 10.20 5.77
C LEU A 31 -5.27 11.23 5.56
N ASN A 32 -4.84 11.48 4.31
CA ASN A 32 -3.85 12.50 4.01
C ASN A 32 -4.25 13.90 4.48
N GLN A 33 -5.51 14.26 4.29
CA GLN A 33 -6.07 15.52 4.76
C GLN A 33 -6.14 15.56 6.30
N ALA A 34 -6.68 14.51 6.91
CA ALA A 34 -6.82 14.41 8.36
C ALA A 34 -5.47 14.49 9.10
N LEU A 35 -4.41 13.88 8.55
CA LEU A 35 -3.06 13.94 9.12
C LEU A 35 -2.50 15.36 9.15
N LYS A 36 -2.81 16.19 8.13
CA LYS A 36 -2.39 17.59 8.06
C LYS A 36 -3.16 18.47 9.04
N GLU A 37 -4.44 18.20 9.20
CA GLU A 37 -5.33 18.97 10.08
C GLU A 37 -5.16 18.59 11.56
N ASN A 38 -4.65 17.39 11.86
CA ASN A 38 -4.52 16.87 13.22
C ASN A 38 -3.12 16.32 13.51
N PRO A 39 -2.09 17.17 13.58
CA PRO A 39 -0.71 16.74 13.76
C PRO A 39 -0.42 16.07 15.12
N ASP A 40 -1.27 16.29 16.11
CA ASP A 40 -1.24 15.67 17.44
C ASP A 40 -1.86 14.26 17.46
N LYS A 41 -2.64 13.90 16.45
CA LYS A 41 -3.34 12.60 16.35
C LYS A 41 -2.72 11.63 15.32
N VAL A 42 -1.58 11.98 14.76
CA VAL A 42 -0.94 11.20 13.68
C VAL A 42 -0.77 9.73 14.05
N ASP A 43 -0.26 9.44 15.24
CA ASP A 43 -0.01 8.06 15.66
C ASP A 43 -1.31 7.25 15.79
N LEU A 44 -2.36 7.85 16.35
CA LEU A 44 -3.67 7.21 16.46
C LEU A 44 -4.29 6.92 15.08
N LEU A 45 -4.21 7.88 14.16
CA LEU A 45 -4.72 7.73 12.80
C LEU A 45 -4.01 6.62 12.04
N TYR A 46 -2.68 6.52 12.18
CA TYR A 46 -1.92 5.44 11.55
C TYR A 46 -2.14 4.09 12.22
N GLN A 47 -2.24 4.03 13.56
CA GLN A 47 -2.56 2.79 14.28
C GLN A 47 -3.92 2.25 13.84
N ASP A 48 -4.93 3.11 13.70
CA ASP A 48 -6.24 2.73 13.22
C ASP A 48 -6.19 2.26 11.76
N ALA A 49 -5.44 2.93 10.89
CA ALA A 49 -5.21 2.47 9.52
C ALA A 49 -4.52 1.10 9.47
N ILE A 50 -3.54 0.84 10.33
CA ILE A 50 -2.88 -0.47 10.43
C ILE A 50 -3.89 -1.55 10.85
N LEU A 51 -4.71 -1.29 11.86
CA LEU A 51 -5.75 -2.22 12.31
C LEU A 51 -6.81 -2.46 11.22
N HIS A 52 -7.19 -1.40 10.50
CA HIS A 52 -8.11 -1.50 9.37
C HIS A 52 -7.52 -2.37 8.24
N MET A 53 -6.23 -2.22 7.93
CA MET A 53 -5.52 -3.05 6.95
C MET A 53 -5.65 -4.55 7.26
N PHE A 54 -5.62 -4.94 8.53
CA PHE A 54 -5.74 -6.32 8.93
C PHE A 54 -7.10 -6.97 8.57
N ASN A 55 -8.14 -6.18 8.36
CA ASN A 55 -9.46 -6.71 8.03
C ASN A 55 -9.47 -7.45 6.68
N TRP A 56 -8.81 -6.90 5.65
CA TRP A 56 -8.72 -7.63 4.38
C TRP A 56 -7.55 -8.60 4.34
N GLN A 57 -6.48 -8.37 5.10
CA GLN A 57 -5.34 -9.28 5.15
C GLN A 57 -5.69 -10.65 5.79
N ARG A 58 -6.77 -10.71 6.57
CA ARG A 58 -7.33 -11.97 7.13
C ARG A 58 -8.30 -12.68 6.18
N LEU A 59 -8.62 -12.10 5.03
CA LEU A 59 -9.55 -12.71 4.10
C LEU A 59 -8.96 -14.00 3.52
N ALA A 60 -9.74 -15.08 3.59
CA ALA A 60 -9.43 -16.32 2.89
C ALA A 60 -10.02 -16.30 1.47
N ASP A 61 -9.43 -17.05 0.55
CA ASP A 61 -10.00 -17.23 -0.79
C ASP A 61 -11.31 -18.02 -0.71
N ASP A 62 -12.37 -17.47 -1.31
CA ASP A 62 -13.67 -18.12 -1.47
C ASP A 62 -13.89 -18.63 -2.90
N GLY A 63 -12.86 -18.56 -3.74
CA GLY A 63 -12.89 -18.95 -5.14
C GLY A 63 -13.59 -17.97 -6.08
N GLN A 64 -14.16 -16.87 -5.57
CA GLN A 64 -14.92 -15.92 -6.37
C GLN A 64 -14.12 -14.64 -6.71
N CYS A 65 -13.23 -14.22 -5.82
CA CYS A 65 -12.48 -12.99 -5.99
C CYS A 65 -11.24 -13.19 -6.88
N PRO A 66 -11.16 -12.53 -8.06
CA PRO A 66 -10.03 -12.68 -8.98
C PRO A 66 -8.67 -12.30 -8.39
N ALA A 67 -8.64 -11.41 -7.39
CA ALA A 67 -7.41 -10.95 -6.74
C ALA A 67 -6.64 -12.11 -6.06
N PHE A 68 -7.31 -13.17 -5.61
CA PHE A 68 -6.66 -14.35 -5.04
C PHE A 68 -5.96 -15.23 -6.09
N ARG A 69 -6.21 -15.00 -7.38
CA ARG A 69 -5.52 -15.69 -8.50
C ARG A 69 -4.30 -14.91 -8.99
N LEU A 70 -4.13 -13.67 -8.53
CA LEU A 70 -3.00 -12.82 -8.84
C LEU A 70 -2.02 -12.82 -7.67
N SER A 71 -0.72 -12.74 -7.94
CA SER A 71 0.31 -12.73 -6.91
C SER A 71 1.43 -11.77 -7.27
N PHE A 72 2.14 -11.30 -6.25
CA PHE A 72 3.47 -10.76 -6.45
C PHE A 72 4.43 -11.93 -6.67
N ASP A 73 4.59 -12.32 -7.91
CA ASP A 73 5.61 -13.23 -8.40
C ASP A 73 6.83 -12.47 -8.91
N VAL A 74 7.85 -13.22 -9.32
CA VAL A 74 9.10 -12.64 -9.83
C VAL A 74 8.84 -11.80 -11.08
N GLU A 75 7.97 -12.24 -11.98
CA GLU A 75 7.64 -11.53 -13.22
C GLU A 75 7.02 -10.16 -12.92
N LYS A 76 6.02 -10.12 -12.03
CA LYS A 76 5.36 -8.87 -11.64
C LYS A 76 6.30 -7.90 -10.94
N LEU A 77 7.13 -8.40 -10.02
CA LEU A 77 8.11 -7.56 -9.32
C LEU A 77 9.17 -7.02 -10.27
N MET A 78 9.66 -7.86 -11.20
CA MET A 78 10.61 -7.42 -12.21
C MET A 78 10.04 -6.41 -13.20
N PHE A 79 8.75 -6.56 -13.58
CA PHE A 79 8.08 -5.55 -14.39
C PHE A 79 8.12 -4.16 -13.71
N GLU A 80 7.90 -4.09 -12.39
CA GLU A 80 7.95 -2.82 -11.65
C GLU A 80 9.37 -2.27 -11.53
N PHE A 81 10.38 -3.13 -11.40
CA PHE A 81 11.80 -2.74 -11.44
C PHE A 81 12.26 -2.27 -12.82
N ASP A 82 11.88 -2.99 -13.87
CA ASP A 82 12.20 -2.62 -15.26
C ASP A 82 11.51 -1.29 -15.61
N PHE A 83 10.29 -1.05 -15.12
CA PHE A 83 9.60 0.21 -15.28
C PHE A 83 10.38 1.40 -14.68
N PHE A 84 11.03 1.22 -13.53
CA PHE A 84 11.92 2.23 -12.97
C PHE A 84 13.15 2.47 -13.86
N ILE A 85 13.80 1.42 -14.35
CA ILE A 85 14.96 1.55 -15.25
C ILE A 85 14.57 2.36 -16.49
N ASP A 86 13.44 2.02 -17.11
CA ASP A 86 13.02 2.64 -18.37
C ASP A 86 12.54 4.06 -18.18
N HIS A 87 11.69 4.33 -17.19
CA HIS A 87 11.06 5.64 -17.04
C HIS A 87 11.86 6.61 -16.18
N THR A 88 12.57 6.14 -15.17
CA THR A 88 13.36 7.02 -14.30
C THR A 88 14.80 7.15 -14.79
N LEU A 89 15.52 6.05 -14.94
CA LEU A 89 16.94 6.13 -15.33
C LEU A 89 17.08 6.57 -16.78
N ARG A 90 16.42 5.91 -17.70
CA ARG A 90 16.52 6.23 -19.13
C ARG A 90 15.65 7.43 -19.53
N GLY A 91 14.40 7.49 -19.06
CA GLY A 91 13.44 8.51 -19.45
C GLY A 91 13.72 9.87 -18.83
N TYR A 92 13.67 9.95 -17.51
CA TYR A 92 13.80 11.22 -16.76
C TYR A 92 15.25 11.68 -16.64
N TYR A 93 16.14 10.82 -16.08
CA TYR A 93 17.56 11.18 -15.91
C TYR A 93 18.36 11.10 -17.20
N LYS A 94 17.83 10.47 -18.26
CA LYS A 94 18.51 10.27 -19.56
C LYS A 94 19.92 9.71 -19.36
N THR A 95 20.04 8.69 -18.49
CA THR A 95 21.33 8.10 -18.13
C THR A 95 22.10 7.63 -19.36
N THR A 96 23.38 7.89 -19.36
CA THR A 96 24.36 7.39 -20.35
C THR A 96 25.10 6.15 -19.86
N ALA A 97 24.63 5.55 -18.73
CA ALA A 97 25.24 4.36 -18.17
C ALA A 97 25.29 3.23 -19.24
N PRO A 98 26.41 2.52 -19.34
CA PRO A 98 26.53 1.40 -20.24
C PRO A 98 25.49 0.31 -19.96
N ASP A 99 25.03 -0.40 -20.99
CA ASP A 99 24.08 -1.50 -20.84
C ASP A 99 24.56 -2.59 -19.86
N ALA A 100 25.88 -2.78 -19.73
CA ALA A 100 26.44 -3.71 -18.76
C ALA A 100 26.11 -3.32 -17.32
N GLU A 101 26.17 -2.04 -16.96
CA GLU A 101 25.83 -1.53 -15.63
C GLU A 101 24.31 -1.67 -15.34
N LEU A 102 23.48 -1.33 -16.32
CA LEU A 102 22.02 -1.52 -16.18
C LEU A 102 21.65 -3.00 -16.03
N LYS A 103 22.38 -3.92 -16.67
CA LYS A 103 22.21 -5.36 -16.46
C LYS A 103 22.61 -5.80 -15.05
N GLU A 104 23.65 -5.20 -14.45
CA GLU A 104 24.02 -5.50 -13.05
C GLU A 104 22.95 -5.01 -12.08
N ILE A 105 22.41 -3.80 -12.27
CA ILE A 105 21.27 -3.30 -11.49
C ILE A 105 20.09 -4.26 -11.61
N ARG A 106 19.76 -4.68 -12.82
CA ARG A 106 18.66 -5.62 -13.06
C ARG A 106 18.89 -6.99 -12.40
N ARG A 107 20.13 -7.48 -12.36
CA ARG A 107 20.47 -8.71 -11.61
C ARG A 107 20.27 -8.55 -10.09
N ALA A 108 20.64 -7.39 -9.55
CA ALA A 108 20.37 -7.10 -8.13
C ALA A 108 18.87 -7.06 -7.84
N PHE A 109 18.08 -6.43 -8.70
CA PHE A 109 16.62 -6.41 -8.59
C PHE A 109 16.01 -7.82 -8.69
N LEU A 110 16.51 -8.68 -9.56
CA LEU A 110 16.06 -10.07 -9.68
C LEU A 110 16.23 -10.83 -8.35
N LYS A 111 17.38 -10.68 -7.69
CA LYS A 111 17.62 -11.32 -6.38
C LYS A 111 16.64 -10.83 -5.30
N ILE A 112 16.23 -9.57 -5.36
CA ILE A 112 15.23 -9.01 -4.44
C ILE A 112 13.84 -9.57 -4.79
N ALA A 113 13.49 -9.58 -6.08
CA ALA A 113 12.22 -10.12 -6.55
C ALA A 113 12.06 -11.61 -6.18
N GLU A 114 13.09 -12.43 -6.36
CA GLU A 114 13.11 -13.83 -5.95
C GLU A 114 12.86 -13.99 -4.45
N LYS A 115 13.53 -13.19 -3.61
CA LYS A 115 13.33 -13.22 -2.15
C LYS A 115 11.91 -12.80 -1.75
N LEU A 116 11.33 -11.77 -2.37
CA LEU A 116 9.98 -11.30 -2.08
C LEU A 116 8.90 -12.27 -2.60
N ALA A 117 9.16 -12.98 -3.69
CA ALA A 117 8.24 -13.95 -4.26
C ALA A 117 8.26 -15.32 -3.56
N ALA A 118 9.37 -15.67 -2.89
CA ALA A 118 9.60 -16.99 -2.29
C ALA A 118 8.64 -17.38 -1.15
N PRO A 119 8.21 -16.48 -0.21
CA PRO A 119 7.36 -16.88 0.90
C PRO A 119 6.04 -17.49 0.46
N ALA A 120 5.70 -18.63 1.07
CA ALA A 120 4.45 -19.32 0.81
C ALA A 120 3.24 -18.62 1.48
N ASN A 121 3.47 -17.92 2.59
CA ASN A 121 2.41 -17.21 3.32
C ASN A 121 2.13 -15.85 2.69
N LYS A 122 1.43 -15.88 1.56
CA LYS A 122 0.92 -14.67 0.90
C LYS A 122 -0.52 -14.43 1.31
N ILE A 123 -0.84 -13.19 1.57
CA ILE A 123 -2.15 -12.73 2.01
C ILE A 123 -2.71 -11.73 1.01
N PHE A 124 -4.00 -11.44 1.11
CA PHE A 124 -4.62 -10.42 0.28
C PHE A 124 -3.99 -9.06 0.57
N THR A 125 -3.47 -8.37 -0.45
CA THR A 125 -2.91 -7.03 -0.37
C THR A 125 -3.66 -6.07 -1.28
N HIS A 126 -3.84 -4.85 -0.81
CA HIS A 126 -4.46 -3.76 -1.55
C HIS A 126 -3.54 -3.25 -2.68
N ARG A 127 -2.23 -3.21 -2.41
CA ARG A 127 -1.16 -2.76 -3.28
C ARG A 127 -0.89 -1.25 -3.26
N ASP A 128 -1.90 -0.41 -3.22
CA ASP A 128 -1.75 1.04 -3.17
C ASP A 128 -2.45 1.64 -1.92
N TYR A 129 -2.18 1.02 -0.75
CA TYR A 129 -2.70 1.42 0.55
C TYR A 129 -1.94 2.61 1.13
N HIS A 130 -2.16 3.78 0.59
CA HIS A 130 -1.56 5.04 1.05
C HIS A 130 -2.64 6.03 1.51
N SER A 131 -2.22 7.11 2.16
CA SER A 131 -3.11 8.06 2.85
C SER A 131 -4.18 8.70 1.97
N ARG A 132 -3.99 8.76 0.65
CA ARG A 132 -4.98 9.30 -0.28
C ARG A 132 -6.09 8.31 -0.66
N ASN A 133 -5.84 7.01 -0.47
CA ASN A 133 -6.80 5.94 -0.78
C ASN A 133 -7.56 5.45 0.45
N ILE A 134 -7.42 6.15 1.58
CA ILE A 134 -8.15 5.90 2.83
C ILE A 134 -9.04 7.10 3.09
N MET A 135 -10.36 6.89 3.00
CA MET A 135 -11.38 7.91 3.23
C MET A 135 -11.92 7.80 4.65
N LEU A 136 -12.09 8.91 5.32
CA LEU A 136 -12.62 8.99 6.68
C LEU A 136 -14.05 9.51 6.64
N VAL A 137 -15.00 8.63 6.95
CA VAL A 137 -16.44 8.97 6.97
C VAL A 137 -16.91 8.99 8.42
N GLY A 138 -17.34 10.15 8.91
CA GLY A 138 -17.81 10.33 10.28
C GLY A 138 -18.97 11.31 10.38
N SER A 139 -19.63 11.32 11.53
CA SER A 139 -20.79 12.17 11.81
C SER A 139 -20.41 13.55 12.37
N GLU A 140 -19.16 13.76 12.77
CA GLU A 140 -18.72 15.00 13.44
C GLU A 140 -17.36 15.45 12.92
N PRO A 141 -17.11 16.77 12.82
CA PRO A 141 -15.77 17.31 12.55
C PRO A 141 -14.79 16.90 13.66
N PHE A 142 -13.49 16.84 13.32
CA PHE A 142 -12.43 16.65 14.30
C PHE A 142 -12.41 17.83 15.30
N ASP A 143 -13.16 17.73 16.41
CA ASP A 143 -13.06 18.71 17.50
C ASP A 143 -11.90 18.32 18.42
N SER A 144 -10.92 19.21 18.52
CA SER A 144 -9.68 19.02 19.28
C SER A 144 -9.85 19.09 20.80
N ALA A 145 -11.03 19.47 21.29
CA ALA A 145 -11.20 19.86 22.69
C ALA A 145 -11.78 18.78 23.60
N GLN A 146 -12.45 17.73 23.10
CA GLN A 146 -13.21 16.83 23.97
C GLN A 146 -13.16 15.36 23.54
N GLY A 147 -12.33 14.55 24.20
CA GLY A 147 -12.51 13.09 24.22
C GLY A 147 -11.79 12.28 23.14
N PRO A 148 -12.08 10.96 23.06
CA PRO A 148 -11.47 10.07 22.08
C PRO A 148 -11.75 10.55 20.65
N PRO A 149 -10.91 10.14 19.67
CA PRO A 149 -11.04 10.63 18.29
C PRO A 149 -12.46 10.48 17.78
N PRO A 150 -12.96 11.42 16.98
CA PRO A 150 -14.33 11.38 16.47
C PRO A 150 -14.59 10.02 15.83
N HIS A 151 -15.81 9.51 16.00
CA HIS A 151 -16.23 8.23 15.45
C HIS A 151 -16.27 8.33 13.93
N TYR A 152 -15.12 8.18 13.29
CA TYR A 152 -15.03 8.01 11.85
C TYR A 152 -14.84 6.52 11.51
N ARG A 153 -15.34 6.13 10.36
CA ARG A 153 -15.10 4.84 9.78
C ARG A 153 -14.15 5.02 8.60
N GLN A 154 -13.07 4.25 8.58
CA GLN A 154 -12.16 4.22 7.44
C GLN A 154 -12.75 3.37 6.32
N PHE A 155 -12.75 3.91 5.12
CA PHE A 155 -13.08 3.21 3.88
C PHE A 155 -11.85 3.18 2.98
N ILE A 156 -11.66 2.09 2.27
CA ILE A 156 -10.61 2.00 1.26
C ILE A 156 -11.20 2.08 -0.14
N ILE A 157 -10.48 2.79 -1.02
CA ILE A 157 -10.79 2.94 -2.44
C ILE A 157 -9.60 2.49 -3.27
N ASP A 158 -9.77 2.30 -4.57
CA ASP A 158 -8.68 2.03 -5.52
C ASP A 158 -8.02 0.65 -5.35
N PHE A 159 -8.82 -0.39 -5.09
CA PHE A 159 -8.34 -1.76 -4.83
C PHE A 159 -8.41 -2.71 -6.04
N GLN A 160 -8.63 -2.19 -7.26
CA GLN A 160 -8.75 -2.99 -8.49
C GLN A 160 -7.47 -3.77 -8.83
N ASP A 161 -6.32 -3.36 -8.31
CA ASP A 161 -5.02 -4.01 -8.52
C ASP A 161 -4.63 -4.99 -7.40
N ALA A 162 -5.57 -5.27 -6.46
CA ALA A 162 -5.33 -6.16 -5.33
C ALA A 162 -4.86 -7.55 -5.78
N ARG A 163 -4.00 -8.17 -4.97
CA ARG A 163 -3.41 -9.48 -5.22
C ARG A 163 -2.84 -10.12 -3.96
N LEU A 164 -2.38 -11.34 -4.07
CA LEU A 164 -1.64 -11.99 -2.99
C LEU A 164 -0.22 -11.43 -2.89
N GLY A 165 0.18 -11.06 -1.67
CA GLY A 165 1.49 -10.51 -1.37
C GLY A 165 1.89 -10.72 0.08
N LEU A 166 2.99 -10.09 0.47
CA LEU A 166 3.42 -10.03 1.86
C LEU A 166 2.67 -8.92 2.60
N MET A 167 2.39 -9.13 3.88
CA MET A 167 1.80 -8.13 4.77
C MET A 167 2.55 -6.79 4.69
N GLN A 168 3.87 -6.86 4.61
CA GLN A 168 4.75 -5.69 4.57
C GLN A 168 4.50 -4.80 3.36
N TYR A 169 3.93 -5.30 2.27
CA TYR A 169 3.72 -4.49 1.07
C TYR A 169 2.75 -3.34 1.29
N ASP A 170 1.57 -3.62 1.88
CA ASP A 170 0.59 -2.57 2.20
C ASP A 170 1.09 -1.68 3.34
N LEU A 171 1.75 -2.27 4.33
CA LEU A 171 2.37 -1.53 5.42
C LEU A 171 3.43 -0.54 4.89
N CYS A 172 4.25 -0.94 3.90
CA CYS A 172 5.19 -0.05 3.22
C CYS A 172 4.47 1.05 2.44
N SER A 173 3.36 0.73 1.78
CA SER A 173 2.57 1.72 1.07
C SER A 173 2.04 2.81 2.00
N LEU A 174 1.66 2.43 3.23
CA LEU A 174 1.15 3.33 4.27
C LEU A 174 2.28 4.12 4.96
N LEU A 175 3.34 3.44 5.43
CA LEU A 175 4.36 4.06 6.27
C LEU A 175 5.52 4.71 5.51
N CYS A 176 5.66 4.41 4.20
CA CYS A 176 6.60 5.06 3.29
C CYS A 176 5.87 5.93 2.25
N ASP A 177 4.67 6.41 2.61
CA ASP A 177 3.86 7.26 1.75
C ASP A 177 4.55 8.61 1.48
N ALA A 178 4.79 8.92 0.21
CA ALA A 178 5.41 10.18 -0.20
C ALA A 178 4.49 11.40 0.02
N TYR A 179 3.17 11.19 0.14
CA TYR A 179 2.20 12.25 0.35
C TYR A 179 2.07 12.65 1.84
N ALA A 180 2.48 11.76 2.74
CA ALA A 180 2.42 11.96 4.19
C ALA A 180 3.70 11.41 4.86
N PRO A 181 4.86 12.08 4.69
CA PRO A 181 6.14 11.58 5.17
C PRO A 181 6.19 11.53 6.70
N LEU A 182 6.64 10.40 7.24
CA LEU A 182 6.85 10.16 8.66
C LEU A 182 8.32 10.32 9.05
N SER A 183 8.57 10.79 10.28
CA SER A 183 9.91 10.71 10.88
C SER A 183 10.33 9.25 11.04
N LEU A 184 11.63 8.98 11.05
CA LEU A 184 12.16 7.63 11.23
C LEU A 184 11.71 7.01 12.57
N GLU A 185 11.70 7.82 13.63
CA GLU A 185 11.28 7.39 14.98
C GLU A 185 9.80 6.98 14.99
N ARG A 186 8.90 7.84 14.45
CA ARG A 186 7.47 7.53 14.37
C ARG A 186 7.21 6.29 13.53
N ARG A 187 7.90 6.16 12.39
CA ARG A 187 7.80 4.97 11.54
C ARG A 187 8.24 3.71 12.28
N ALA A 188 9.32 3.76 13.07
CA ALA A 188 9.78 2.62 13.88
C ALA A 188 8.72 2.22 14.91
N GLY A 189 8.14 3.15 15.65
CA GLY A 189 7.07 2.85 16.61
C GLY A 189 5.81 2.24 15.96
N LEU A 190 5.41 2.72 14.78
CA LEU A 190 4.29 2.16 14.02
C LEU A 190 4.61 0.77 13.45
N LEU A 191 5.87 0.49 13.10
CA LEU A 191 6.32 -0.85 12.71
C LEU A 191 6.27 -1.83 13.87
N ASP A 192 6.69 -1.42 15.06
CA ASP A 192 6.60 -2.23 16.28
C ASP A 192 5.13 -2.53 16.59
N PHE A 193 4.26 -1.53 16.50
CA PHE A 193 2.83 -1.72 16.66
C PHE A 193 2.26 -2.72 15.63
N ALA A 194 2.59 -2.56 14.35
CA ALA A 194 2.12 -3.47 13.30
C ALA A 194 2.62 -4.90 13.49
N PHE A 195 3.88 -5.07 13.91
CA PHE A 195 4.43 -6.38 14.21
C PHE A 195 3.65 -7.06 15.34
N GLU A 196 3.46 -6.36 16.47
CA GLU A 196 2.77 -6.91 17.63
C GLU A 196 1.30 -7.24 17.37
N GLN A 197 0.57 -6.34 16.69
CA GLN A 197 -0.86 -6.52 16.41
C GLN A 197 -1.12 -7.50 15.26
N GLY A 198 -0.15 -7.70 14.36
CA GLY A 198 -0.27 -8.54 13.17
C GLY A 198 0.26 -9.96 13.32
N LYS A 199 0.68 -10.42 14.51
CA LYS A 199 1.34 -11.72 14.73
C LYS A 199 0.58 -12.92 14.11
N GLU A 200 -0.74 -12.95 14.26
CA GLU A 200 -1.59 -14.01 13.72
C GLU A 200 -1.69 -13.98 12.18
N ILE A 201 -1.37 -12.83 11.56
CA ILE A 201 -1.43 -12.63 10.12
C ILE A 201 -0.11 -13.01 9.47
N HIS A 202 0.99 -12.36 9.91
CA HIS A 202 2.29 -12.57 9.28
C HIS A 202 2.98 -13.87 9.71
N ARG A 203 2.78 -14.32 10.96
CA ARG A 203 3.37 -15.55 11.52
C ARG A 203 4.90 -15.62 11.38
N GLN A 204 5.56 -14.47 11.44
CA GLN A 204 7.00 -14.29 11.26
C GLN A 204 7.67 -14.02 12.60
N THR A 205 8.92 -14.41 12.75
CA THR A 205 9.79 -13.86 13.77
C THR A 205 10.08 -12.37 13.50
N ARG A 206 10.52 -11.63 14.50
CA ARG A 206 10.87 -10.23 14.33
C ARG A 206 11.94 -10.04 13.25
N ALA A 207 12.95 -10.88 13.22
CA ALA A 207 14.03 -10.81 12.23
C ALA A 207 13.51 -11.03 10.79
N GLU A 208 12.61 -12.00 10.60
CA GLU A 208 11.98 -12.23 9.30
C GLU A 208 11.08 -11.05 8.88
N PHE A 209 10.28 -10.53 9.82
CA PHE A 209 9.42 -9.37 9.56
C PHE A 209 10.24 -8.15 9.14
N ASP A 210 11.31 -7.83 9.86
CA ASP A 210 12.19 -6.71 9.55
C ASP A 210 12.92 -6.91 8.21
N HIS A 211 13.35 -8.15 7.91
CA HIS A 211 13.97 -8.49 6.63
C HIS A 211 13.01 -8.22 5.45
N TYR A 212 11.79 -8.75 5.52
CA TYR A 212 10.80 -8.55 4.45
C TYR A 212 10.26 -7.12 4.40
N TRP A 213 10.23 -6.42 5.54
CA TRP A 213 9.95 -4.99 5.56
C TRP A 213 10.98 -4.20 4.74
N GLN A 214 12.28 -4.42 4.97
CA GLN A 214 13.35 -3.72 4.26
C GLN A 214 13.29 -3.98 2.74
N LEU A 215 13.10 -5.24 2.35
CA LEU A 215 12.99 -5.59 0.93
C LEU A 215 11.74 -4.99 0.28
N SER A 216 10.60 -5.03 0.96
CA SER A 216 9.34 -4.46 0.47
C SER A 216 9.41 -2.94 0.39
N ALA A 217 9.99 -2.27 1.39
CA ALA A 217 10.17 -0.82 1.39
C ALA A 217 11.08 -0.37 0.24
N PHE A 218 12.17 -1.09 -0.01
CA PHE A 218 13.05 -0.84 -1.16
C PHE A 218 12.27 -1.00 -2.48
N GLN A 219 11.64 -2.14 -2.68
CA GLN A 219 10.90 -2.44 -3.91
C GLN A 219 9.80 -1.41 -4.17
N ARG A 220 9.01 -1.07 -3.13
CA ARG A 220 7.91 -0.10 -3.22
C ARG A 220 8.42 1.32 -3.54
N THR A 221 9.56 1.70 -2.96
CA THR A 221 10.20 3.00 -3.24
C THR A 221 10.67 3.07 -4.70
N VAL A 222 11.31 2.01 -5.20
CA VAL A 222 11.75 1.94 -6.59
C VAL A 222 10.55 1.99 -7.56
N LYS A 223 9.45 1.26 -7.26
CA LYS A 223 8.19 1.36 -8.02
C LYS A 223 7.67 2.79 -8.06
N ALA A 224 7.61 3.47 -6.90
CA ALA A 224 7.13 4.85 -6.83
C ALA A 224 8.00 5.81 -7.64
N MET A 225 9.32 5.66 -7.56
CA MET A 225 10.26 6.44 -8.38
C MET A 225 10.02 6.21 -9.88
N GLY A 226 9.71 4.98 -10.30
CA GLY A 226 9.34 4.66 -11.69
C GLY A 226 8.12 5.46 -12.15
N THR A 227 7.09 5.51 -11.31
CA THR A 227 5.85 6.27 -11.59
C THR A 227 6.13 7.77 -11.69
N PHE A 228 6.86 8.33 -10.72
CA PHE A 228 7.21 9.76 -10.74
C PHE A 228 8.13 10.11 -11.91
N GLY A 229 9.10 9.25 -12.23
CA GLY A 229 9.98 9.45 -13.38
C GLY A 229 9.20 9.49 -14.70
N ARG A 230 8.21 8.60 -14.86
CA ARG A 230 7.31 8.63 -16.02
C ARG A 230 6.50 9.92 -16.09
N GLN A 231 5.87 10.32 -14.98
CA GLN A 231 5.08 11.54 -14.94
C GLN A 231 5.92 12.78 -15.26
N ALA A 232 7.10 12.89 -14.64
CA ALA A 232 8.00 14.02 -14.87
C ALA A 232 8.57 14.06 -16.30
N ALA A 233 8.67 12.92 -16.99
CA ALA A 233 9.12 12.88 -18.38
C ALA A 233 8.01 13.24 -19.39
N LEU A 234 6.75 13.18 -18.96
CA LEU A 234 5.58 13.54 -19.80
C LEU A 234 5.19 15.01 -19.69
N GLY A 235 5.72 15.76 -18.70
CA GLY A 235 5.41 17.18 -18.40
C GLY A 235 4.28 17.26 -17.42
#